data_31feb2299bf376ef389b3190b6811ea9
#
_entry.id   31feb2299bf376ef389b3190b6811ea9
#
_cell.length_a   1.000
_cell.length_b   1.000
_cell.length_c   1.000
_cell.angle_alpha   90.00
_cell.angle_beta   90.00
_cell.angle_gamma   90.00
#
_symmetry.space_group_name_H-M   'P 1'
#
loop_
_entity.id
_entity.type
_entity.pdbx_description
1 polymer ?
#
loop_
_entity_poly.entity_id
_entity_poly.type
_entity_poly.pdbx_seq_one_letter_code
_entity_poly.pdbx_strand_id
1 'polypeptide(L)'
;TRRQQLAWVGGLVLGPILATLLLMPQIDYLPPVKRAAVDAFFTFPPGMSPERVNREIAPVLMQRMRPYMDGERAPQLSNWYLNLWPGGGTLGARVVDPDDIGELERIVRDEIVVGFPDTRAFASEVELFDNYSGSARAIAIHLQHSDGDALARAAEAGRKALSDRFAGANVQAWPSADGGTPELRVNPDDRRLAEIGWRRPELGTVVRTLGDGQWLGEHFDGDRRLAIILRSNGEDAIARLGAAPLATPQGGVLSLADLAQVDTVLAPNQLRRIDRRRTVTLTVDPPAAMSLEEALDIVNDEIVPSLRDALPPDAAIRISGSADRLGEVVRSMGLNFVMALVVLFMLMAAMFRSLRDSAFVMATLPMAVLGGVAGLRALDLAAGQTLDLLSMIGFIMLLGMVINNAILLVAQTREAQAEGASLDDALKQALQQRLRPILIAALTGVLGALPMAINPGPGAVIYRGLAAVSVGGVALSLLFTVVLVPALLRLAARRTPPVAVSSMHRA
;
A
#
# COMPACT_ATOMS: atom_id res chain seq x y z
N THR A 1 16.35 46.47 -20.75
CA THR A 1 15.52 47.36 -19.89
C THR A 1 15.08 46.65 -18.61
N ARG A 2 14.77 47.44 -17.53
CA ARG A 2 14.31 46.87 -16.24
C ARG A 2 13.08 45.96 -16.41
N ARG A 3 12.17 46.30 -17.31
CA ARG A 3 10.98 45.49 -17.62
C ARG A 3 11.39 44.14 -18.19
N GLN A 4 12.38 44.07 -19.07
CA GLN A 4 12.90 42.80 -19.61
C GLN A 4 13.56 41.95 -18.51
N GLN A 5 14.35 42.55 -17.60
CA GLN A 5 14.98 41.80 -16.50
C GLN A 5 13.95 41.28 -15.51
N LEU A 6 12.92 42.05 -15.18
CA LEU A 6 11.80 41.60 -14.35
C LEU A 6 11.01 40.48 -15.04
N ALA A 7 10.76 40.57 -16.35
CA ALA A 7 10.10 39.53 -17.12
C ALA A 7 10.93 38.23 -17.16
N TRP A 8 12.25 38.33 -17.36
CA TRP A 8 13.15 37.17 -17.33
C TRP A 8 13.21 36.52 -15.95
N VAL A 9 13.36 37.30 -14.87
CA VAL A 9 13.39 36.79 -13.51
C VAL A 9 12.01 36.18 -13.12
N GLY A 10 10.93 36.91 -13.47
CA GLY A 10 9.58 36.38 -13.27
C GLY A 10 9.33 35.08 -14.04
N GLY A 11 9.77 35.00 -15.29
CA GLY A 11 9.69 33.77 -16.09
C GLY A 11 10.52 32.62 -15.52
N LEU A 12 11.71 32.92 -15.01
CA LEU A 12 12.60 31.90 -14.39
C LEU A 12 12.11 31.43 -13.02
N VAL A 13 11.19 32.11 -12.36
CA VAL A 13 10.58 31.67 -11.08
C VAL A 13 9.18 31.11 -11.31
N LEU A 14 8.32 31.81 -12.05
CA LEU A 14 6.93 31.37 -12.28
C LEU A 14 6.82 30.27 -13.33
N GLY A 15 7.68 30.28 -14.35
CA GLY A 15 7.73 29.24 -15.38
C GLY A 15 7.94 27.83 -14.80
N PRO A 16 8.94 27.63 -13.92
CA PRO A 16 9.15 26.36 -13.25
C PRO A 16 7.97 25.92 -12.40
N ILE A 17 7.31 26.83 -11.69
CA ILE A 17 6.13 26.48 -10.89
C ILE A 17 5.02 25.97 -11.80
N LEU A 18 4.73 26.66 -12.90
CA LEU A 18 3.71 26.26 -13.86
C LEU A 18 4.09 24.94 -14.55
N ALA A 19 5.34 24.80 -14.96
CA ALA A 19 5.82 23.56 -15.58
C ALA A 19 5.79 22.37 -14.61
N THR A 20 6.07 22.59 -13.32
CA THR A 20 5.93 21.56 -12.28
C THR A 20 4.50 21.05 -12.17
N LEU A 21 3.51 21.96 -12.14
CA LEU A 21 2.09 21.60 -12.07
C LEU A 21 1.62 20.81 -13.31
N LEU A 22 2.16 21.15 -14.50
CA LEU A 22 1.81 20.46 -15.75
C LEU A 22 2.49 19.10 -15.91
N LEU A 23 3.69 18.94 -15.35
CA LEU A 23 4.48 17.70 -15.48
C LEU A 23 4.32 16.76 -14.30
N MET A 24 3.55 17.13 -13.28
CA MET A 24 3.40 16.34 -12.07
C MET A 24 2.89 14.94 -12.40
N PRO A 25 3.60 13.86 -12.03
CA PRO A 25 3.14 12.51 -12.25
C PRO A 25 2.00 12.17 -11.30
N GLN A 26 1.29 11.09 -11.61
CA GLN A 26 0.23 10.55 -10.75
C GLN A 26 0.78 10.16 -9.38
N ILE A 27 -0.07 10.28 -8.35
CA ILE A 27 0.33 10.05 -6.96
C ILE A 27 -0.01 8.61 -6.56
N ASP A 28 0.92 7.97 -5.86
CA ASP A 28 0.72 6.66 -5.24
C ASP A 28 1.12 6.70 -3.76
N TYR A 29 0.64 5.74 -2.97
CA TYR A 29 0.97 5.69 -1.54
C TYR A 29 2.38 5.15 -1.32
N LEU A 30 2.64 3.96 -1.81
CA LEU A 30 3.94 3.27 -1.73
C LEU A 30 4.32 2.73 -3.11
N PRO A 31 5.62 2.64 -3.41
CA PRO A 31 6.05 2.06 -4.67
C PRO A 31 5.65 0.58 -4.75
N PRO A 32 5.18 0.08 -5.90
CA PRO A 32 4.84 -1.32 -6.12
C PRO A 32 6.13 -2.16 -6.20
N VAL A 33 6.74 -2.42 -5.05
CA VAL A 33 7.97 -3.23 -4.97
C VAL A 33 7.61 -4.66 -4.70
N LYS A 34 7.94 -5.54 -5.63
CA LYS A 34 7.70 -6.96 -5.57
C LYS A 34 8.88 -7.71 -4.95
N ARG A 35 8.61 -8.82 -4.29
CA ARG A 35 9.62 -9.78 -3.80
C ARG A 35 9.77 -10.91 -4.80
N ALA A 36 10.89 -11.63 -4.74
CA ALA A 36 11.08 -12.87 -5.49
C ALA A 36 10.29 -14.03 -4.86
N ALA A 37 8.98 -13.83 -4.68
CA ALA A 37 8.04 -14.78 -4.10
C ALA A 37 6.66 -14.62 -4.75
N VAL A 38 5.94 -15.72 -4.88
CA VAL A 38 4.55 -15.77 -5.35
C VAL A 38 3.70 -16.33 -4.25
N ASP A 39 2.60 -15.65 -3.90
CA ASP A 39 1.56 -16.17 -3.03
C ASP A 39 0.28 -16.43 -3.83
N ALA A 40 -0.31 -17.58 -3.60
CA ALA A 40 -1.62 -17.95 -4.12
C ALA A 40 -2.62 -18.08 -2.97
N PHE A 41 -3.81 -17.56 -3.18
CA PHE A 41 -4.92 -17.60 -2.24
C PHE A 41 -6.03 -18.45 -2.82
N PHE A 42 -6.55 -19.37 -2.00
CA PHE A 42 -7.67 -20.23 -2.36
C PHE A 42 -8.91 -19.83 -1.57
N THR A 43 -10.06 -19.85 -2.24
CA THR A 43 -11.36 -19.79 -1.58
C THR A 43 -12.12 -21.04 -1.97
N PHE A 44 -12.38 -21.90 -0.99
CA PHE A 44 -13.10 -23.16 -1.18
C PHE A 44 -14.61 -22.93 -1.17
N PRO A 45 -15.38 -23.82 -1.81
CA PRO A 45 -16.84 -23.76 -1.72
C PRO A 45 -17.31 -23.91 -0.27
N PRO A 46 -18.44 -23.27 0.09
CA PRO A 46 -19.00 -23.37 1.43
C PRO A 46 -19.26 -24.82 1.85
N GLY A 47 -18.90 -25.16 3.10
CA GLY A 47 -19.13 -26.49 3.66
C GLY A 47 -18.05 -27.54 3.34
N MET A 48 -16.93 -27.14 2.74
CA MET A 48 -15.79 -28.05 2.57
C MET A 48 -15.15 -28.37 3.93
N SER A 49 -15.10 -29.66 4.28
CA SER A 49 -14.52 -30.09 5.56
C SER A 49 -12.98 -30.11 5.52
N PRO A 50 -12.30 -29.93 6.67
CA PRO A 50 -10.84 -30.02 6.75
C PRO A 50 -10.30 -31.37 6.25
N GLU A 51 -11.02 -32.45 6.51
CA GLU A 51 -10.66 -33.81 6.11
C GLU A 51 -10.68 -33.96 4.58
N ARG A 52 -11.68 -33.32 3.93
CA ARG A 52 -11.77 -33.31 2.47
C ARG A 52 -10.67 -32.48 1.84
N VAL A 53 -10.37 -31.32 2.40
CA VAL A 53 -9.25 -30.48 1.95
C VAL A 53 -7.92 -31.24 2.03
N ASN A 54 -7.67 -31.91 3.16
CA ASN A 54 -6.44 -32.68 3.36
C ASN A 54 -6.34 -33.93 2.47
N ARG A 55 -7.47 -34.51 2.05
CA ARG A 55 -7.50 -35.73 1.23
C ARG A 55 -7.45 -35.41 -0.27
N GLU A 56 -8.18 -34.40 -0.72
CA GLU A 56 -8.41 -34.16 -2.15
C GLU A 56 -7.54 -33.02 -2.70
N ILE A 57 -7.22 -32.00 -1.90
CA ILE A 57 -6.53 -30.80 -2.37
C ILE A 57 -5.05 -30.82 -2.01
N ALA A 58 -4.71 -31.02 -0.74
CA ALA A 58 -3.33 -30.92 -0.29
C ALA A 58 -2.37 -31.87 -1.04
N PRO A 59 -2.69 -33.17 -1.25
CA PRO A 59 -1.79 -34.06 -1.96
C PRO A 59 -1.56 -33.67 -3.41
N VAL A 60 -2.59 -33.14 -4.09
CA VAL A 60 -2.48 -32.71 -5.48
C VAL A 60 -1.56 -31.48 -5.60
N LEU A 61 -1.73 -30.49 -4.70
CA LEU A 61 -0.85 -29.31 -4.67
C LEU A 61 0.59 -29.72 -4.35
N MET A 62 0.79 -30.60 -3.37
CA MET A 62 2.12 -31.12 -3.01
C MET A 62 2.79 -31.85 -4.19
N GLN A 63 2.02 -32.69 -4.89
CA GLN A 63 2.53 -33.41 -6.06
C GLN A 63 2.93 -32.48 -7.20
N ARG A 64 2.14 -31.42 -7.45
CA ARG A 64 2.43 -30.44 -8.50
C ARG A 64 3.64 -29.57 -8.17
N MET A 65 3.87 -29.24 -6.88
CA MET A 65 4.98 -28.40 -6.45
C MET A 65 6.33 -29.13 -6.38
N ARG A 66 6.28 -30.46 -6.13
CA ARG A 66 7.47 -31.27 -5.91
C ARG A 66 8.53 -31.21 -7.01
N PRO A 67 8.22 -31.31 -8.33
CA PRO A 67 9.23 -31.26 -9.40
C PRO A 67 10.02 -29.96 -9.42
N TYR A 68 9.40 -28.84 -9.03
CA TYR A 68 10.05 -27.52 -8.96
C TYR A 68 10.95 -27.40 -7.72
N MET A 69 10.57 -28.05 -6.62
CA MET A 69 11.37 -28.08 -5.40
C MET A 69 12.58 -29.00 -5.52
N ASP A 70 12.41 -30.16 -6.18
CA ASP A 70 13.47 -31.15 -6.41
C ASP A 70 14.42 -30.73 -7.55
N GLY A 71 14.14 -29.62 -8.26
CA GLY A 71 14.95 -29.11 -9.37
C GLY A 71 14.78 -29.90 -10.68
N GLU A 72 13.75 -30.72 -10.79
CA GLU A 72 13.44 -31.49 -12.02
C GLU A 72 12.79 -30.62 -13.09
N ARG A 73 12.16 -29.49 -12.67
CA ARG A 73 11.54 -28.48 -13.53
C ARG A 73 12.01 -27.08 -13.14
N ALA A 74 12.14 -26.21 -14.16
CA ALA A 74 12.34 -24.78 -13.95
C ALA A 74 10.98 -24.06 -13.77
N PRO A 75 10.93 -22.98 -12.97
CA PRO A 75 12.01 -22.42 -12.15
C PRO A 75 12.27 -23.25 -10.88
N GLN A 76 13.52 -23.34 -10.45
CA GLN A 76 13.85 -24.02 -9.21
C GLN A 76 13.41 -23.21 -7.99
N LEU A 77 12.76 -23.89 -7.03
CA LEU A 77 12.30 -23.26 -5.79
C LEU A 77 13.35 -23.36 -4.68
N SER A 78 13.50 -22.30 -3.91
CA SER A 78 14.29 -22.30 -2.68
C SER A 78 13.48 -22.86 -1.51
N ASN A 79 12.21 -22.50 -1.44
CA ASN A 79 11.24 -23.01 -0.46
C ASN A 79 9.81 -22.74 -0.94
N TRP A 80 8.87 -23.45 -0.32
CA TRP A 80 7.45 -23.20 -0.46
C TRP A 80 6.71 -23.60 0.81
N TYR A 81 5.49 -23.07 0.99
CA TYR A 81 4.60 -23.44 2.07
C TYR A 81 3.17 -23.60 1.58
N LEU A 82 2.41 -24.42 2.29
CA LEU A 82 0.98 -24.62 2.08
C LEU A 82 0.26 -24.53 3.42
N ASN A 83 -0.69 -23.61 3.52
CA ASN A 83 -1.53 -23.46 4.71
C ASN A 83 -2.99 -23.54 4.27
N LEU A 84 -3.71 -24.54 4.74
CA LEU A 84 -5.09 -24.82 4.35
C LEU A 84 -6.01 -24.79 5.59
N TRP A 85 -7.19 -24.23 5.42
CA TRP A 85 -8.25 -24.19 6.40
C TRP A 85 -9.61 -24.42 5.71
N PRO A 86 -10.74 -24.68 6.45
CA PRO A 86 -12.03 -25.04 5.85
C PRO A 86 -12.59 -24.07 4.81
N GLY A 87 -12.34 -22.78 4.96
CA GLY A 87 -12.83 -21.76 4.03
C GLY A 87 -11.88 -21.38 2.91
N GLY A 88 -10.63 -21.89 2.94
CA GLY A 88 -9.62 -21.49 1.96
C GLY A 88 -8.21 -21.95 2.29
N GLY A 89 -7.23 -21.31 1.69
CA GLY A 89 -5.83 -21.59 1.92
C GLY A 89 -4.90 -20.61 1.28
N THR A 90 -3.62 -20.72 1.63
CA THR A 90 -2.53 -20.01 0.98
C THR A 90 -1.42 -20.95 0.60
N LEU A 91 -0.85 -20.75 -0.58
CA LEU A 91 0.37 -21.40 -1.05
C LEU A 91 1.36 -20.30 -1.37
N GLY A 92 2.54 -20.33 -0.75
CA GLY A 92 3.62 -19.39 -1.09
C GLY A 92 4.84 -20.14 -1.59
N ALA A 93 5.51 -19.58 -2.61
CA ALA A 93 6.70 -20.16 -3.19
C ALA A 93 7.74 -19.09 -3.50
N ARG A 94 9.03 -19.44 -3.36
CA ARG A 94 10.17 -18.58 -3.67
C ARG A 94 11.10 -19.25 -4.64
N VAL A 95 11.54 -18.50 -5.64
CA VAL A 95 12.56 -18.94 -6.60
C VAL A 95 13.97 -18.85 -6.02
N VAL A 96 14.88 -19.63 -6.58
CA VAL A 96 16.32 -19.50 -6.33
C VAL A 96 16.87 -18.29 -7.06
N ASP A 97 16.51 -18.14 -8.35
CA ASP A 97 16.89 -16.99 -9.17
C ASP A 97 15.75 -15.96 -9.22
N PRO A 98 15.93 -14.74 -8.72
CA PRO A 98 14.90 -13.69 -8.76
C PRO A 98 14.38 -13.34 -10.16
N ASP A 99 15.17 -13.58 -11.21
CA ASP A 99 14.76 -13.28 -12.58
C ASP A 99 13.66 -14.21 -13.09
N ASP A 100 13.49 -15.38 -12.47
CA ASP A 100 12.48 -16.38 -12.82
C ASP A 100 11.10 -16.14 -12.19
N ILE A 101 10.92 -15.04 -11.44
CA ILE A 101 9.70 -14.82 -10.66
C ILE A 101 8.44 -14.73 -11.53
N GLY A 102 8.52 -14.08 -12.69
CA GLY A 102 7.38 -13.94 -13.60
C GLY A 102 6.97 -15.30 -14.21
N GLU A 103 7.91 -16.21 -14.43
CA GLU A 103 7.60 -17.57 -14.86
C GLU A 103 6.95 -18.38 -13.73
N LEU A 104 7.44 -18.23 -12.49
CA LEU A 104 6.82 -18.85 -11.33
C LEU A 104 5.37 -18.38 -11.14
N GLU A 105 5.11 -17.08 -11.25
CA GLU A 105 3.73 -16.55 -11.13
C GLU A 105 2.80 -17.18 -12.15
N ARG A 106 3.23 -17.27 -13.42
CA ARG A 106 2.47 -17.90 -14.48
C ARG A 106 2.19 -19.38 -14.19
N ILE A 107 3.21 -20.14 -13.77
CA ILE A 107 3.07 -21.55 -13.44
C ILE A 107 2.12 -21.77 -12.26
N VAL A 108 2.28 -20.99 -11.19
CA VAL A 108 1.39 -21.10 -10.02
C VAL A 108 -0.04 -20.80 -10.42
N ARG A 109 -0.28 -19.73 -11.18
CA ARG A 109 -1.62 -19.32 -11.62
C ARG A 109 -2.26 -20.30 -12.60
N ASP A 110 -1.49 -20.80 -13.60
CA ASP A 110 -2.06 -21.50 -14.75
C ASP A 110 -1.95 -23.04 -14.62
N GLU A 111 -1.04 -23.56 -13.77
CA GLU A 111 -0.78 -25.00 -13.65
C GLU A 111 -1.03 -25.54 -12.23
N ILE A 112 -0.61 -24.81 -11.19
CA ILE A 112 -0.62 -25.34 -9.80
C ILE A 112 -2.00 -25.21 -9.18
N VAL A 113 -2.61 -24.02 -9.22
CA VAL A 113 -3.82 -23.70 -8.46
C VAL A 113 -5.12 -23.95 -9.24
N VAL A 114 -5.05 -24.44 -10.46
CA VAL A 114 -6.21 -24.71 -11.33
C VAL A 114 -6.76 -26.13 -11.21
N GLY A 115 -8.01 -26.31 -11.65
CA GLY A 115 -8.66 -27.61 -11.81
C GLY A 115 -9.29 -28.17 -10.53
N PHE A 116 -9.47 -27.34 -9.51
CA PHE A 116 -10.25 -27.70 -8.32
C PHE A 116 -11.70 -27.24 -8.51
N PRO A 117 -12.71 -28.15 -8.37
CA PRO A 117 -14.12 -27.81 -8.56
C PRO A 117 -14.56 -26.68 -7.60
N ASP A 118 -15.31 -25.73 -8.11
CA ASP A 118 -15.90 -24.60 -7.37
C ASP A 118 -14.92 -23.81 -6.48
N THR A 119 -13.62 -24.00 -6.69
CA THR A 119 -12.56 -23.31 -5.97
C THR A 119 -12.09 -22.11 -6.77
N ARG A 120 -12.11 -20.94 -6.15
CA ARG A 120 -11.47 -19.75 -6.71
C ARG A 120 -10.06 -19.66 -6.20
N ALA A 121 -9.12 -19.47 -7.10
CA ALA A 121 -7.73 -19.25 -6.77
C ALA A 121 -7.19 -18.02 -7.49
N PHE A 122 -6.36 -17.28 -6.80
CA PHE A 122 -5.65 -16.11 -7.32
C PHE A 122 -4.18 -16.24 -6.90
N ALA A 123 -3.28 -16.00 -7.83
CA ALA A 123 -1.84 -16.01 -7.58
C ALA A 123 -1.21 -14.73 -8.10
N SER A 124 -0.34 -14.14 -7.33
CA SER A 124 0.42 -12.94 -7.69
C SER A 124 1.79 -12.93 -7.04
N GLU A 125 2.70 -12.16 -7.62
CA GLU A 125 3.95 -11.83 -6.95
C GLU A 125 3.67 -11.09 -5.64
N VAL A 126 4.43 -11.43 -4.59
CA VAL A 126 4.28 -10.83 -3.26
C VAL A 126 4.83 -9.41 -3.27
N GLU A 127 4.03 -8.46 -2.86
CA GLU A 127 4.48 -7.09 -2.64
C GLU A 127 5.28 -6.97 -1.33
N LEU A 128 6.29 -6.09 -1.31
CA LEU A 128 7.13 -5.88 -0.12
C LEU A 128 6.33 -5.36 1.09
N PHE A 129 5.31 -4.57 0.81
CA PHE A 129 4.45 -3.92 1.81
C PHE A 129 3.09 -4.59 1.94
N ASP A 130 2.96 -5.83 1.47
CA ASP A 130 1.73 -6.61 1.63
C ASP A 130 1.46 -6.91 3.11
N ASN A 131 0.20 -6.88 3.49
CA ASN A 131 -0.25 -7.25 4.81
C ASN A 131 -1.47 -8.17 4.69
N TYR A 132 -1.88 -8.79 5.80
CA TYR A 132 -3.02 -9.73 5.84
C TYR A 132 -4.35 -9.18 5.28
N SER A 133 -4.43 -7.89 4.99
CA SER A 133 -5.64 -7.21 4.51
C SER A 133 -5.64 -6.91 3.01
N GLY A 134 -4.59 -7.30 2.29
CA GLY A 134 -4.39 -7.00 0.87
C GLY A 134 -3.10 -6.24 0.61
N SER A 135 -2.86 -5.88 -0.64
CA SER A 135 -1.67 -5.14 -1.06
C SER A 135 -1.58 -3.75 -0.41
N ALA A 136 -0.38 -3.17 -0.40
CA ALA A 136 -0.18 -1.80 0.07
C ALA A 136 -0.99 -0.76 -0.72
N ARG A 137 -1.54 -1.15 -1.87
CA ARG A 137 -2.36 -0.32 -2.75
C ARG A 137 -3.84 -0.66 -2.69
N ALA A 138 -4.24 -1.63 -1.83
CA ALA A 138 -5.62 -2.07 -1.70
C ALA A 138 -6.57 -0.95 -1.27
N ILE A 139 -7.67 -0.80 -2.00
CA ILE A 139 -8.79 0.08 -1.66
C ILE A 139 -9.84 -0.77 -0.96
N ALA A 140 -10.22 -0.38 0.25
CA ALA A 140 -11.24 -1.05 1.03
C ALA A 140 -12.52 -0.20 1.07
N ILE A 141 -13.64 -0.77 0.60
CA ILE A 141 -14.95 -0.14 0.57
C ILE A 141 -15.81 -0.84 1.63
N HIS A 142 -16.12 -0.15 2.72
CA HIS A 142 -16.93 -0.67 3.81
C HIS A 142 -18.40 -0.35 3.57
N LEU A 143 -19.21 -1.38 3.37
CA LEU A 143 -20.66 -1.31 3.28
C LEU A 143 -21.25 -1.57 4.66
N GLN A 144 -21.99 -0.63 5.24
CA GLN A 144 -22.47 -0.71 6.61
C GLN A 144 -24.00 -0.57 6.68
N HIS A 145 -24.66 -1.60 7.21
CA HIS A 145 -26.11 -1.60 7.47
C HIS A 145 -26.46 -2.68 8.51
N SER A 146 -27.63 -2.57 9.13
CA SER A 146 -28.14 -3.57 10.07
C SER A 146 -28.65 -4.85 9.39
N ASP A 147 -29.28 -4.70 8.22
CA ASP A 147 -29.75 -5.82 7.39
C ASP A 147 -28.58 -6.51 6.68
N GLY A 148 -28.35 -7.78 7.04
CA GLY A 148 -27.28 -8.58 6.50
C GLY A 148 -27.51 -9.04 5.07
N ASP A 149 -28.79 -9.25 4.70
CA ASP A 149 -29.14 -9.71 3.37
C ASP A 149 -29.01 -8.58 2.34
N ALA A 150 -29.36 -7.37 2.72
CA ALA A 150 -29.12 -6.17 1.92
C ALA A 150 -27.61 -5.96 1.69
N LEU A 151 -26.80 -6.11 2.77
CA LEU A 151 -25.34 -6.02 2.66
C LEU A 151 -24.75 -7.09 1.73
N ALA A 152 -25.21 -8.34 1.83
CA ALA A 152 -24.72 -9.43 1.00
C ALA A 152 -25.03 -9.20 -0.48
N ARG A 153 -26.27 -8.79 -0.81
CA ARG A 153 -26.65 -8.46 -2.19
C ARG A 153 -25.84 -7.28 -2.76
N ALA A 154 -25.70 -6.22 -1.98
CA ALA A 154 -24.92 -5.06 -2.40
C ALA A 154 -23.44 -5.38 -2.54
N ALA A 155 -22.89 -6.22 -1.66
CA ALA A 155 -21.50 -6.66 -1.73
C ALA A 155 -21.23 -7.50 -2.99
N GLU A 156 -22.13 -8.42 -3.35
CA GLU A 156 -21.98 -9.21 -4.57
C GLU A 156 -22.11 -8.35 -5.85
N ALA A 157 -23.07 -7.42 -5.86
CA ALA A 157 -23.19 -6.46 -6.97
C ALA A 157 -21.93 -5.58 -7.10
N GLY A 158 -21.42 -5.09 -5.97
CA GLY A 158 -20.19 -4.29 -5.93
C GLY A 158 -18.94 -5.08 -6.34
N ARG A 159 -18.83 -6.33 -5.88
CA ARG A 159 -17.73 -7.21 -6.28
C ARG A 159 -17.72 -7.41 -7.79
N LYS A 160 -18.89 -7.63 -8.38
CA LYS A 160 -19.02 -7.78 -9.85
C LYS A 160 -18.65 -6.48 -10.56
N ALA A 161 -19.19 -5.33 -10.14
CA ALA A 161 -18.88 -4.04 -10.74
C ALA A 161 -17.39 -3.70 -10.69
N LEU A 162 -16.73 -3.97 -9.54
CA LEU A 162 -15.28 -3.81 -9.38
C LEU A 162 -14.50 -4.76 -10.29
N SER A 163 -14.91 -6.04 -10.39
CA SER A 163 -14.25 -7.03 -11.24
C SER A 163 -14.38 -6.70 -12.73
N ASP A 164 -15.53 -6.19 -13.15
CA ASP A 164 -15.78 -5.78 -14.53
C ASP A 164 -14.98 -4.51 -14.89
N ARG A 165 -14.85 -3.58 -13.95
CA ARG A 165 -14.15 -2.31 -14.16
C ARG A 165 -12.63 -2.40 -14.06
N PHE A 166 -12.13 -3.22 -13.14
CA PHE A 166 -10.71 -3.46 -12.92
C PHE A 166 -10.32 -4.86 -13.42
N ALA A 167 -10.22 -5.03 -14.73
CA ALA A 167 -9.91 -6.32 -15.34
C ALA A 167 -8.58 -6.88 -14.82
N GLY A 168 -8.60 -8.12 -14.33
CA GLY A 168 -7.42 -8.77 -13.75
C GLY A 168 -7.07 -8.36 -12.31
N ALA A 169 -7.85 -7.46 -11.68
CA ALA A 169 -7.67 -7.09 -10.28
C ALA A 169 -8.18 -8.19 -9.35
N ASN A 170 -7.54 -8.30 -8.18
CA ASN A 170 -8.04 -9.13 -7.09
C ASN A 170 -9.15 -8.40 -6.36
N VAL A 171 -10.38 -8.89 -6.49
CA VAL A 171 -11.55 -8.31 -5.82
C VAL A 171 -12.12 -9.31 -4.83
N GLN A 172 -12.13 -8.95 -3.55
CA GLN A 172 -12.60 -9.80 -2.46
C GLN A 172 -13.69 -9.11 -1.64
N ALA A 173 -14.62 -9.91 -1.13
CA ALA A 173 -15.60 -9.47 -0.15
C ALA A 173 -15.32 -10.14 1.20
N TRP A 174 -15.27 -9.37 2.27
CA TRP A 174 -15.03 -9.88 3.61
C TRP A 174 -16.03 -9.30 4.63
N PRO A 175 -16.83 -10.12 5.33
CA PRO A 175 -17.03 -11.56 5.12
C PRO A 175 -17.49 -11.89 3.69
N SER A 176 -17.30 -13.16 3.26
CA SER A 176 -17.73 -13.58 1.93
C SER A 176 -19.23 -13.32 1.74
N ALA A 177 -19.59 -12.80 0.56
CA ALA A 177 -20.97 -12.54 0.19
C ALA A 177 -21.71 -13.77 -0.35
N ASP A 178 -21.03 -14.94 -0.43
CA ASP A 178 -21.49 -16.15 -1.10
C ASP A 178 -22.63 -16.92 -0.37
N GLY A 179 -23.46 -16.24 0.39
CA GLY A 179 -24.70 -16.80 0.95
C GLY A 179 -24.56 -17.60 2.25
N GLY A 180 -23.36 -17.69 2.82
CA GLY A 180 -23.12 -18.39 4.09
C GLY A 180 -22.60 -19.82 3.95
N THR A 181 -22.22 -20.41 5.08
CA THR A 181 -21.78 -21.79 5.18
C THR A 181 -22.94 -22.66 5.62
N PRO A 182 -23.13 -23.87 5.06
CA PRO A 182 -24.11 -24.82 5.58
C PRO A 182 -23.82 -25.14 7.04
N GLU A 183 -24.80 -24.93 7.89
CA GLU A 183 -24.77 -25.17 9.33
C GLU A 183 -25.91 -26.11 9.72
N LEU A 184 -25.62 -27.13 10.52
CA LEU A 184 -26.64 -27.94 11.12
C LEU A 184 -27.18 -27.27 12.38
N ARG A 185 -28.43 -26.87 12.33
CA ARG A 185 -29.13 -26.29 13.46
C ARG A 185 -29.97 -27.37 14.17
N VAL A 186 -29.65 -27.64 15.42
CA VAL A 186 -30.38 -28.57 16.25
C VAL A 186 -31.29 -27.76 17.19
N ASN A 187 -32.60 -27.84 16.96
CA ASN A 187 -33.63 -27.19 17.77
C ASN A 187 -34.26 -28.23 18.71
N PRO A 188 -33.96 -28.25 20.02
CA PRO A 188 -34.43 -29.23 20.97
C PRO A 188 -35.94 -29.07 21.26
N ASP A 189 -36.65 -30.19 21.40
CA ASP A 189 -37.99 -30.24 21.96
C ASP A 189 -37.89 -30.36 23.49
N ASP A 190 -38.07 -29.26 24.20
CA ASP A 190 -37.91 -29.21 25.65
C ASP A 190 -38.86 -30.15 26.40
N ARG A 191 -40.06 -30.42 25.85
CA ARG A 191 -41.02 -31.31 26.45
C ARG A 191 -40.53 -32.76 26.39
N ARG A 192 -40.07 -33.21 25.23
CA ARG A 192 -39.50 -34.54 25.04
C ARG A 192 -38.22 -34.75 25.83
N LEU A 193 -37.38 -33.72 25.93
CA LEU A 193 -36.18 -33.76 26.78
C LEU A 193 -36.55 -33.96 28.25
N ALA A 194 -37.54 -33.21 28.74
CA ALA A 194 -38.02 -33.35 30.13
C ALA A 194 -38.61 -34.74 30.43
N GLU A 195 -39.34 -35.32 29.48
CA GLU A 195 -39.90 -36.68 29.59
C GLU A 195 -38.84 -37.75 29.80
N ILE A 196 -37.62 -37.60 29.22
CA ILE A 196 -36.48 -38.54 29.39
C ILE A 196 -35.49 -38.12 30.50
N GLY A 197 -35.77 -37.01 31.19
CA GLY A 197 -34.92 -36.51 32.27
C GLY A 197 -33.69 -35.73 31.79
N TRP A 198 -33.66 -35.26 30.55
CA TRP A 198 -32.61 -34.45 30.00
C TRP A 198 -33.00 -32.94 29.96
N ARG A 199 -31.96 -32.10 29.89
CA ARG A 199 -32.08 -30.66 29.65
C ARG A 199 -31.23 -30.31 28.43
N ARG A 200 -31.39 -29.10 27.92
CA ARG A 200 -30.64 -28.62 26.77
C ARG A 200 -29.11 -28.75 26.86
N PRO A 201 -28.45 -28.51 28.04
CA PRO A 201 -27.00 -28.69 28.17
C PRO A 201 -26.52 -30.13 27.92
N GLU A 202 -27.28 -31.15 28.41
CA GLU A 202 -26.95 -32.55 28.21
C GLU A 202 -27.03 -32.90 26.72
N LEU A 203 -28.12 -32.53 26.06
CA LEU A 203 -28.25 -32.69 24.60
C LEU A 203 -27.13 -31.98 23.86
N GLY A 204 -26.81 -30.73 24.22
CA GLY A 204 -25.74 -29.95 23.64
C GLY A 204 -24.37 -30.60 23.73
N THR A 205 -24.09 -31.29 24.88
CA THR A 205 -22.85 -32.05 25.06
C THR A 205 -22.79 -33.25 24.11
N VAL A 206 -23.91 -33.97 23.97
CA VAL A 206 -24.00 -35.14 23.08
C VAL A 206 -23.82 -34.70 21.61
N VAL A 207 -24.56 -33.65 21.19
CA VAL A 207 -24.46 -33.11 19.80
C VAL A 207 -23.03 -32.65 19.48
N ARG A 208 -22.39 -32.02 20.44
CA ARG A 208 -20.98 -31.58 20.28
C ARG A 208 -20.05 -32.77 20.15
N THR A 209 -20.22 -33.80 20.96
CA THR A 209 -19.42 -35.02 20.90
C THR A 209 -19.58 -35.78 19.56
N LEU A 210 -20.81 -35.77 19.02
CA LEU A 210 -21.11 -36.38 17.72
C LEU A 210 -20.60 -35.59 16.53
N GLY A 211 -20.52 -34.26 16.66
CA GLY A 211 -20.04 -33.31 15.64
C GLY A 211 -18.55 -33.02 15.79
N ASP A 212 -18.24 -31.85 16.34
CA ASP A 212 -16.86 -31.30 16.40
C ASP A 212 -15.98 -32.00 17.45
N GLY A 213 -16.58 -32.74 18.38
CA GLY A 213 -15.90 -33.34 19.52
C GLY A 213 -16.02 -32.52 20.79
N GLN A 214 -16.02 -33.22 21.93
CA GLN A 214 -16.06 -32.67 23.28
C GLN A 214 -14.67 -32.66 23.87
N TRP A 215 -14.17 -31.50 24.24
CA TRP A 215 -12.93 -31.38 24.98
C TRP A 215 -13.13 -31.89 26.39
N LEU A 216 -12.28 -32.86 26.82
CA LEU A 216 -12.33 -33.54 28.13
C LEU A 216 -11.25 -33.01 29.09
N GLY A 217 -10.14 -32.53 28.57
CA GLY A 217 -9.01 -32.10 29.38
C GLY A 217 -7.69 -32.10 28.62
N GLU A 218 -6.61 -32.05 29.37
CA GLU A 218 -5.26 -32.02 28.81
C GLU A 218 -4.44 -33.18 29.43
N HIS A 219 -3.57 -33.74 28.61
CA HIS A 219 -2.53 -34.68 29.03
C HIS A 219 -1.17 -34.05 28.83
N PHE A 220 -0.30 -34.17 29.82
CA PHE A 220 1.08 -33.69 29.76
C PHE A 220 1.99 -34.86 29.39
N ASP A 221 2.64 -34.77 28.26
CA ASP A 221 3.67 -35.71 27.80
C ASP A 221 5.01 -34.96 27.76
N GLY A 222 5.73 -34.98 28.88
CA GLY A 222 6.95 -34.20 29.06
C GLY A 222 6.67 -32.71 28.97
N ASP A 223 7.23 -32.04 27.92
CA ASP A 223 7.06 -30.61 27.70
C ASP A 223 5.84 -30.28 26.84
N ARG A 224 5.08 -31.31 26.39
CA ARG A 224 3.96 -31.07 25.47
C ARG A 224 2.62 -31.21 26.21
N ARG A 225 1.76 -30.24 25.91
CA ARG A 225 0.39 -30.22 26.37
C ARG A 225 -0.51 -30.74 25.24
N LEU A 226 -1.15 -31.91 25.45
CA LEU A 226 -2.00 -32.58 24.48
C LEU A 226 -3.48 -32.46 24.91
N ALA A 227 -4.33 -31.93 24.02
CA ALA A 227 -5.76 -31.87 24.27
C ALA A 227 -6.39 -33.24 24.09
N ILE A 228 -7.22 -33.67 25.07
CA ILE A 228 -8.03 -34.90 24.99
C ILE A 228 -9.42 -34.49 24.47
N ILE A 229 -9.76 -34.94 23.26
CA ILE A 229 -11.04 -34.66 22.62
C ILE A 229 -11.78 -35.98 22.38
N LEU A 230 -13.00 -36.07 22.95
CA LEU A 230 -13.92 -37.17 22.67
C LEU A 230 -14.79 -36.81 21.46
N ARG A 231 -14.76 -37.64 20.42
CA ARG A 231 -15.63 -37.48 19.25
C ARG A 231 -16.11 -38.82 18.72
N SER A 232 -17.20 -38.77 17.96
CA SER A 232 -17.69 -39.96 17.25
C SER A 232 -16.70 -40.35 16.14
N ASN A 233 -16.54 -41.64 15.92
CA ASN A 233 -15.70 -42.14 14.84
C ASN A 233 -16.56 -42.47 13.61
N GLY A 234 -16.41 -41.69 12.56
CA GLY A 234 -17.09 -41.89 11.28
C GLY A 234 -17.14 -40.65 10.43
N GLU A 235 -16.79 -40.78 9.15
CA GLU A 235 -16.81 -39.65 8.18
C GLU A 235 -18.23 -39.12 7.93
N ASP A 236 -19.26 -39.96 8.11
CA ASP A 236 -20.67 -39.61 7.91
C ASP A 236 -21.41 -39.23 9.20
N ALA A 237 -20.70 -39.02 10.32
CA ALA A 237 -21.35 -38.75 11.61
C ALA A 237 -22.26 -37.50 11.55
N ILE A 238 -21.83 -36.47 10.83
CA ILE A 238 -22.62 -35.25 10.65
C ILE A 238 -23.84 -35.48 9.74
N ALA A 239 -23.65 -36.21 8.63
CA ALA A 239 -24.76 -36.50 7.72
C ALA A 239 -25.84 -37.39 8.35
N ARG A 240 -25.46 -38.22 9.34
CA ARG A 240 -26.35 -39.12 10.08
C ARG A 240 -26.72 -38.61 11.46
N LEU A 241 -26.42 -37.35 11.78
CA LEU A 241 -26.60 -36.79 13.11
C LEU A 241 -28.03 -37.01 13.65
N GLY A 242 -29.06 -36.76 12.81
CA GLY A 242 -30.45 -36.98 13.19
C GLY A 242 -30.79 -38.42 13.56
N ALA A 243 -30.15 -39.41 12.93
CA ALA A 243 -30.36 -40.82 13.18
C ALA A 243 -29.45 -41.39 14.28
N ALA A 244 -28.59 -40.57 14.89
CA ALA A 244 -27.65 -41.03 15.91
C ALA A 244 -28.39 -41.60 17.14
N PRO A 245 -28.09 -42.86 17.55
CA PRO A 245 -28.72 -43.44 18.71
C PRO A 245 -28.18 -42.87 20.02
N LEU A 246 -29.09 -42.40 20.86
CA LEU A 246 -28.79 -41.79 22.15
C LEU A 246 -29.35 -42.62 23.27
N ALA A 247 -28.50 -43.05 24.23
CA ALA A 247 -28.92 -43.73 25.41
C ALA A 247 -29.57 -42.76 26.40
N THR A 248 -30.78 -43.03 26.82
CA THR A 248 -31.49 -42.21 27.82
C THR A 248 -31.19 -42.66 29.25
N PRO A 249 -31.27 -41.79 30.26
CA PRO A 249 -31.08 -42.15 31.67
C PRO A 249 -32.01 -43.25 32.16
N GLN A 250 -33.16 -43.42 31.50
CA GLN A 250 -34.19 -44.42 31.83
C GLN A 250 -33.93 -45.79 31.17
N GLY A 251 -32.79 -45.95 30.46
CA GLY A 251 -32.39 -47.23 29.85
C GLY A 251 -32.94 -47.47 28.43
N GLY A 252 -33.61 -46.49 27.82
CA GLY A 252 -34.05 -46.54 26.43
C GLY A 252 -33.02 -46.02 25.46
N VAL A 253 -33.19 -46.30 24.15
CA VAL A 253 -32.41 -45.68 23.06
C VAL A 253 -33.37 -44.92 22.15
N LEU A 254 -33.12 -43.64 21.92
CA LEU A 254 -33.89 -42.77 21.03
C LEU A 254 -32.94 -42.18 19.99
N SER A 255 -33.47 -41.81 18.82
CA SER A 255 -32.68 -41.07 17.86
C SER A 255 -32.62 -39.56 18.25
N LEU A 256 -31.59 -38.84 17.77
CA LEU A 256 -31.56 -37.39 17.98
C LEU A 256 -32.79 -36.70 17.36
N ALA A 257 -33.27 -37.20 16.22
CA ALA A 257 -34.46 -36.65 15.54
C ALA A 257 -35.75 -36.84 16.37
N ASP A 258 -35.79 -37.76 17.32
CA ASP A 258 -36.93 -37.91 18.26
C ASP A 258 -36.92 -36.81 19.34
N LEU A 259 -35.77 -36.18 19.61
CA LEU A 259 -35.53 -35.23 20.69
C LEU A 259 -35.35 -33.79 20.19
N ALA A 260 -34.99 -33.62 18.92
CA ALA A 260 -34.70 -32.32 18.33
C ALA A 260 -34.97 -32.31 16.83
N GLN A 261 -35.37 -31.17 16.29
CA GLN A 261 -35.41 -30.95 14.87
C GLN A 261 -34.00 -30.57 14.39
N VAL A 262 -33.51 -31.29 13.36
CA VAL A 262 -32.19 -31.06 12.76
C VAL A 262 -32.39 -30.50 11.36
N ASP A 263 -32.08 -29.21 11.20
CA ASP A 263 -32.23 -28.48 9.93
C ASP A 263 -30.87 -28.05 9.38
N THR A 264 -30.69 -28.14 8.07
CA THR A 264 -29.57 -27.50 7.40
C THR A 264 -29.94 -26.10 7.01
N VAL A 265 -29.24 -25.12 7.56
CA VAL A 265 -29.44 -23.69 7.28
C VAL A 265 -28.17 -23.07 6.74
N LEU A 266 -28.29 -22.06 5.91
CA LEU A 266 -27.14 -21.23 5.52
C LEU A 266 -26.95 -20.16 6.58
N ALA A 267 -25.80 -20.15 7.23
CA ALA A 267 -25.44 -19.17 8.24
C ALA A 267 -24.16 -18.44 7.87
N PRO A 268 -24.06 -17.13 8.16
CA PRO A 268 -22.82 -16.41 7.94
C PRO A 268 -21.74 -16.97 8.89
N ASN A 269 -20.63 -17.45 8.34
CA ASN A 269 -19.50 -17.98 9.12
C ASN A 269 -18.79 -16.91 9.95
N GLN A 270 -18.96 -15.63 9.58
CA GLN A 270 -18.36 -14.50 10.28
C GLN A 270 -19.28 -13.27 10.24
N LEU A 271 -19.35 -12.58 11.36
CA LEU A 271 -20.01 -11.27 11.48
C LEU A 271 -18.96 -10.22 11.82
N ARG A 272 -18.72 -9.30 10.89
CA ARG A 272 -17.78 -8.19 11.07
C ARG A 272 -18.53 -6.91 11.46
N ARG A 273 -17.97 -6.19 12.42
CA ARG A 273 -18.43 -4.84 12.77
C ARG A 273 -17.25 -3.87 12.77
N ILE A 274 -17.46 -2.74 12.11
CA ILE A 274 -16.54 -1.59 12.14
C ILE A 274 -17.33 -0.43 12.72
N ASP A 275 -16.78 0.26 13.72
CA ASP A 275 -17.46 1.32 14.45
C ASP A 275 -18.84 0.89 14.99
N ARG A 276 -18.92 -0.37 15.49
CA ARG A 276 -20.14 -1.02 16.02
C ARG A 276 -21.24 -1.28 14.99
N ARG A 277 -21.05 -0.95 13.71
CA ARG A 277 -22.00 -1.24 12.63
C ARG A 277 -21.61 -2.53 11.90
N ARG A 278 -22.61 -3.35 11.59
CA ARG A 278 -22.39 -4.55 10.76
C ARG A 278 -21.85 -4.11 9.41
N THR A 279 -20.78 -4.76 8.97
CA THR A 279 -20.00 -4.31 7.82
C THR A 279 -19.63 -5.49 6.93
N VAL A 280 -19.78 -5.31 5.62
CA VAL A 280 -19.09 -6.11 4.60
C VAL A 280 -18.09 -5.19 3.91
N THR A 281 -16.84 -5.63 3.79
CA THR A 281 -15.77 -4.88 3.15
C THR A 281 -15.49 -5.49 1.78
N LEU A 282 -15.58 -4.68 0.75
CA LEU A 282 -15.04 -5.00 -0.57
C LEU A 282 -13.61 -4.48 -0.64
N THR A 283 -12.68 -5.34 -1.00
CA THR A 283 -11.28 -4.96 -1.21
C THR A 283 -10.94 -5.16 -2.67
N VAL A 284 -10.34 -4.17 -3.30
CA VAL A 284 -9.81 -4.25 -4.65
C VAL A 284 -8.36 -3.82 -4.69
N ASP A 285 -7.52 -4.62 -5.33
CA ASP A 285 -6.13 -4.30 -5.61
C ASP A 285 -6.05 -3.80 -7.06
N PRO A 286 -5.85 -2.48 -7.29
CA PRO A 286 -5.79 -1.93 -8.63
C PRO A 286 -4.65 -2.55 -9.44
N PRO A 287 -4.80 -2.71 -10.78
CA PRO A 287 -3.72 -3.17 -11.63
C PRO A 287 -2.46 -2.31 -11.48
N ALA A 288 -1.26 -2.90 -11.59
CA ALA A 288 0.00 -2.20 -11.40
C ALA A 288 0.21 -1.02 -12.39
N ALA A 289 -0.43 -1.09 -13.56
CA ALA A 289 -0.36 -0.03 -14.58
C ALA A 289 -1.23 1.20 -14.27
N MET A 290 -2.15 1.11 -13.29
CA MET A 290 -3.04 2.19 -12.87
C MET A 290 -2.53 2.78 -11.55
N SER A 291 -2.52 4.11 -11.39
CA SER A 291 -2.18 4.72 -10.10
C SER A 291 -3.29 4.52 -9.07
N LEU A 292 -2.94 4.62 -7.79
CA LEU A 292 -3.93 4.55 -6.72
C LEU A 292 -4.91 5.74 -6.78
N GLU A 293 -4.43 6.92 -7.16
CA GLU A 293 -5.25 8.12 -7.34
C GLU A 293 -6.33 7.90 -8.41
N GLU A 294 -5.94 7.42 -9.60
CA GLU A 294 -6.87 7.11 -10.69
C GLU A 294 -7.89 6.02 -10.31
N ALA A 295 -7.42 4.98 -9.62
CA ALA A 295 -8.30 3.92 -9.12
C ALA A 295 -9.33 4.44 -8.11
N LEU A 296 -8.93 5.38 -7.24
CA LEU A 296 -9.82 6.02 -6.29
C LEU A 296 -10.87 6.91 -6.96
N ASP A 297 -10.50 7.65 -7.98
CA ASP A 297 -11.43 8.46 -8.76
C ASP A 297 -12.50 7.57 -9.40
N ILE A 298 -12.10 6.45 -10.01
CA ILE A 298 -13.05 5.47 -10.57
C ILE A 298 -13.98 4.91 -9.48
N VAL A 299 -13.44 4.55 -8.32
CA VAL A 299 -14.25 4.03 -7.21
C VAL A 299 -15.24 5.08 -6.72
N ASN A 300 -14.83 6.34 -6.57
CA ASN A 300 -15.70 7.42 -6.11
C ASN A 300 -16.77 7.81 -7.13
N ASP A 301 -16.41 7.89 -8.40
CA ASP A 301 -17.28 8.45 -9.43
C ASP A 301 -18.20 7.41 -10.07
N GLU A 302 -17.78 6.14 -10.14
CA GLU A 302 -18.54 5.08 -10.82
C GLU A 302 -19.09 4.03 -9.83
N ILE A 303 -18.24 3.52 -8.91
CA ILE A 303 -18.60 2.37 -8.06
C ILE A 303 -19.44 2.78 -6.86
N VAL A 304 -19.05 3.82 -6.13
CA VAL A 304 -19.79 4.27 -4.94
C VAL A 304 -21.22 4.69 -5.28
N PRO A 305 -21.53 5.42 -6.36
CA PRO A 305 -22.90 5.70 -6.75
C PRO A 305 -23.72 4.44 -7.01
N SER A 306 -23.17 3.48 -7.76
CA SER A 306 -23.87 2.22 -8.06
C SER A 306 -24.15 1.38 -6.81
N LEU A 307 -23.22 1.38 -5.84
CA LEU A 307 -23.40 0.72 -4.54
C LEU A 307 -24.45 1.42 -3.68
N ARG A 308 -24.54 2.75 -3.76
CA ARG A 308 -25.54 3.53 -3.03
C ARG A 308 -26.95 3.24 -3.51
N ASP A 309 -27.13 3.02 -4.81
CA ASP A 309 -28.42 2.63 -5.40
C ASP A 309 -28.85 1.21 -5.00
N ALA A 310 -27.87 0.33 -4.75
CA ALA A 310 -28.10 -1.06 -4.32
C ALA A 310 -28.37 -1.22 -2.83
N LEU A 311 -28.09 -0.20 -2.02
CA LEU A 311 -28.19 -0.21 -0.56
C LEU A 311 -29.40 0.56 -0.07
N PRO A 312 -29.96 0.21 1.14
CA PRO A 312 -30.96 1.03 1.79
C PRO A 312 -30.48 2.47 2.05
N PRO A 313 -31.39 3.47 2.10
CA PRO A 313 -31.03 4.89 2.24
C PRO A 313 -30.24 5.24 3.51
N ASP A 314 -30.41 4.47 4.58
CA ASP A 314 -29.71 4.63 5.88
C ASP A 314 -28.37 3.88 5.95
N ALA A 315 -28.00 3.16 4.89
CA ALA A 315 -26.71 2.51 4.80
C ALA A 315 -25.57 3.52 4.64
N ALA A 316 -24.43 3.22 5.25
CA ALA A 316 -23.21 4.00 5.11
C ALA A 316 -22.21 3.27 4.23
N ILE A 317 -21.57 4.03 3.33
CA ILE A 317 -20.43 3.58 2.54
C ILE A 317 -19.21 4.38 2.98
N ARG A 318 -18.12 3.71 3.33
CA ARG A 318 -16.85 4.34 3.72
C ARG A 318 -15.72 3.71 2.94
N ILE A 319 -14.89 4.53 2.34
CA ILE A 319 -13.64 4.09 1.70
C ILE A 319 -12.55 4.20 2.76
N SER A 320 -11.65 3.24 2.80
CA SER A 320 -10.52 3.20 3.71
C SER A 320 -9.34 2.41 3.11
N GLY A 321 -8.33 2.14 3.91
CA GLY A 321 -7.13 1.43 3.46
C GLY A 321 -6.07 2.38 2.95
N SER A 322 -5.50 2.08 1.79
CA SER A 322 -4.46 2.92 1.18
C SER A 322 -4.99 4.28 0.74
N ALA A 323 -6.30 4.38 0.48
CA ALA A 323 -7.00 5.60 0.14
C ALA A 323 -6.90 6.70 1.22
N ASP A 324 -7.27 6.35 2.45
CA ASP A 324 -7.18 7.29 3.59
C ASP A 324 -5.73 7.70 3.85
N ARG A 325 -4.82 6.74 3.75
CA ARG A 325 -3.38 6.96 3.97
C ARG A 325 -2.78 7.87 2.91
N LEU A 326 -3.20 7.73 1.64
CA LEU A 326 -2.73 8.60 0.57
C LEU A 326 -3.04 10.07 0.85
N GLY A 327 -4.29 10.39 1.20
CA GLY A 327 -4.71 11.75 1.53
C GLY A 327 -3.96 12.31 2.75
N GLU A 328 -3.78 11.51 3.80
CA GLU A 328 -3.03 11.90 5.00
C GLU A 328 -1.55 12.14 4.70
N VAL A 329 -0.92 11.27 3.90
CA VAL A 329 0.50 11.40 3.51
C VAL A 329 0.72 12.64 2.67
N VAL A 330 -0.09 12.87 1.64
CA VAL A 330 0.02 14.06 0.78
C VAL A 330 -0.11 15.34 1.61
N ARG A 331 -1.08 15.39 2.51
CA ARG A 331 -1.28 16.53 3.41
C ARG A 331 -0.10 16.72 4.38
N SER A 332 0.35 15.64 5.02
CA SER A 332 1.45 15.66 5.99
C SER A 332 2.77 16.03 5.32
N MET A 333 3.09 15.42 4.18
CA MET A 333 4.32 15.72 3.44
C MET A 333 4.29 17.13 2.86
N GLY A 334 3.16 17.60 2.35
CA GLY A 334 2.98 19.00 1.92
C GLY A 334 3.22 19.99 3.07
N LEU A 335 2.67 19.72 4.26
CA LEU A 335 2.91 20.56 5.43
C LEU A 335 4.38 20.52 5.86
N ASN A 336 5.01 19.35 5.88
CA ASN A 336 6.43 19.19 6.20
C ASN A 336 7.32 19.93 5.19
N PHE A 337 6.99 19.90 3.91
CA PHE A 337 7.68 20.63 2.86
C PHE A 337 7.61 22.15 3.10
N VAL A 338 6.41 22.69 3.38
CA VAL A 338 6.23 24.12 3.71
C VAL A 338 6.98 24.49 4.99
N MET A 339 6.91 23.64 6.02
CA MET A 339 7.65 23.87 7.28
C MET A 339 9.17 23.88 7.04
N ALA A 340 9.69 22.96 6.23
CA ALA A 340 11.10 22.94 5.84
C ALA A 340 11.51 24.24 5.12
N LEU A 341 10.66 24.73 4.20
CA LEU A 341 10.89 26.02 3.53
C LEU A 341 10.98 27.19 4.53
N VAL A 342 10.06 27.24 5.50
CA VAL A 342 10.06 28.31 6.53
C VAL A 342 11.31 28.22 7.40
N VAL A 343 11.66 27.04 7.88
CA VAL A 343 12.86 26.84 8.71
C VAL A 343 14.13 27.21 7.95
N LEU A 344 14.25 26.76 6.70
CA LEU A 344 15.39 27.10 5.84
C LEU A 344 15.46 28.63 5.57
N PHE A 345 14.33 29.27 5.30
CA PHE A 345 14.28 30.73 5.11
C PHE A 345 14.73 31.46 6.38
N MET A 346 14.26 31.08 7.56
CA MET A 346 14.63 31.68 8.82
C MET A 346 16.12 31.48 9.14
N LEU A 347 16.64 30.28 8.93
CA LEU A 347 18.06 29.95 9.11
C LEU A 347 18.92 30.85 8.21
N MET A 348 18.54 30.98 6.94
CA MET A 348 19.24 31.82 5.97
C MET A 348 19.15 33.28 6.33
N ALA A 349 17.98 33.76 6.78
CA ALA A 349 17.79 35.13 7.22
C ALA A 349 18.69 35.46 8.42
N ALA A 350 18.84 34.52 9.34
CA ALA A 350 19.78 34.69 10.47
C ALA A 350 21.24 34.69 10.01
N MET A 351 21.63 33.80 9.10
CA MET A 351 23.00 33.67 8.59
C MET A 351 23.43 34.89 7.75
N PHE A 352 22.61 35.36 6.82
CA PHE A 352 22.90 36.50 5.97
C PHE A 352 22.58 37.84 6.64
N ARG A 353 21.86 37.84 7.77
CA ARG A 353 21.31 39.07 8.39
C ARG A 353 20.53 39.94 7.38
N SER A 354 19.92 39.28 6.40
CA SER A 354 19.24 39.93 5.26
C SER A 354 18.09 39.06 4.74
N LEU A 355 16.86 39.50 4.94
CA LEU A 355 15.66 38.82 4.38
C LEU A 355 15.69 38.83 2.84
N ARG A 356 16.31 39.85 2.21
CA ARG A 356 16.39 39.91 0.75
C ARG A 356 17.31 38.87 0.16
N ASP A 357 18.49 38.66 0.75
CA ASP A 357 19.45 37.68 0.26
C ASP A 357 18.93 36.28 0.47
N SER A 358 18.26 36.04 1.60
CA SER A 358 17.56 34.79 1.86
C SER A 358 16.47 34.48 0.83
N ALA A 359 15.65 35.50 0.48
CA ALA A 359 14.64 35.37 -0.56
C ALA A 359 15.24 35.05 -1.94
N PHE A 360 16.41 35.62 -2.27
CA PHE A 360 17.11 35.35 -3.55
C PHE A 360 17.58 33.89 -3.65
N VAL A 361 18.12 33.37 -2.53
CA VAL A 361 18.49 31.95 -2.47
C VAL A 361 17.26 31.06 -2.58
N MET A 362 16.19 31.36 -1.86
CA MET A 362 14.93 30.62 -1.94
C MET A 362 14.28 30.64 -3.33
N ALA A 363 14.50 31.72 -4.10
CA ALA A 363 13.98 31.79 -5.47
C ALA A 363 14.61 30.77 -6.44
N THR A 364 15.66 30.05 -6.03
CA THR A 364 16.24 28.99 -6.85
C THR A 364 15.47 27.64 -6.67
N LEU A 365 14.67 27.50 -5.61
CA LEU A 365 13.98 26.24 -5.28
C LEU A 365 12.93 25.81 -6.31
N PRO A 366 12.10 26.68 -6.91
CA PRO A 366 11.14 26.25 -7.92
C PRO A 366 11.79 25.49 -9.08
N MET A 367 13.01 25.88 -9.46
CA MET A 367 13.78 25.20 -10.51
C MET A 367 14.27 23.83 -10.08
N ALA A 368 14.65 23.68 -8.82
CA ALA A 368 15.03 22.39 -8.25
C ALA A 368 13.83 21.44 -8.19
N VAL A 369 12.67 21.95 -7.78
CA VAL A 369 11.43 21.15 -7.75
C VAL A 369 11.05 20.71 -9.16
N LEU A 370 11.10 21.63 -10.15
CA LEU A 370 10.89 21.26 -11.56
C LEU A 370 11.87 20.18 -12.01
N GLY A 371 13.14 20.31 -11.66
CA GLY A 371 14.16 19.30 -11.97
C GLY A 371 13.83 17.93 -11.37
N GLY A 372 13.38 17.90 -10.10
CA GLY A 372 12.96 16.69 -9.42
C GLY A 372 11.74 16.06 -10.09
N VAL A 373 10.72 16.85 -10.44
CA VAL A 373 9.52 16.37 -11.17
C VAL A 373 9.90 15.88 -12.57
N ALA A 374 10.77 16.58 -13.30
CA ALA A 374 11.23 16.14 -14.60
C ALA A 374 12.01 14.83 -14.54
N GLY A 375 12.88 14.65 -13.54
CA GLY A 375 13.59 13.40 -13.29
C GLY A 375 12.64 12.24 -12.98
N LEU A 376 11.64 12.49 -12.13
CA LEU A 376 10.61 11.52 -11.80
C LEU A 376 9.74 11.17 -13.01
N ARG A 377 9.33 12.17 -13.80
CA ARG A 377 8.53 11.96 -15.02
C ARG A 377 9.30 11.19 -16.10
N ALA A 378 10.60 11.41 -16.21
CA ALA A 378 11.45 10.63 -17.12
C ALA A 378 11.49 9.15 -16.72
N LEU A 379 11.53 8.84 -15.43
CA LEU A 379 11.45 7.47 -14.91
C LEU A 379 10.04 6.89 -14.99
N ASP A 380 9.00 7.69 -14.84
CA ASP A 380 7.62 7.25 -15.04
C ASP A 380 7.42 6.72 -16.46
N LEU A 381 7.88 7.46 -17.46
CA LEU A 381 7.84 7.06 -18.88
C LEU A 381 8.69 5.82 -19.20
N ALA A 382 9.78 5.59 -18.45
CA ALA A 382 10.71 4.48 -18.69
C ALA A 382 10.39 3.23 -17.87
N ALA A 383 9.85 3.38 -16.66
CA ALA A 383 9.73 2.32 -15.67
C ALA A 383 8.47 2.41 -14.79
N GLY A 384 7.49 3.26 -15.15
CA GLY A 384 6.22 3.40 -14.44
C GLY A 384 6.38 3.93 -13.00
N GLN A 385 7.33 4.84 -12.76
CA GLN A 385 7.59 5.38 -11.42
C GLN A 385 6.64 6.54 -11.11
N THR A 386 5.71 6.32 -10.21
CA THR A 386 4.77 7.34 -9.70
C THR A 386 5.40 8.23 -8.63
N LEU A 387 4.71 9.32 -8.26
CA LEU A 387 5.06 10.14 -7.10
C LEU A 387 4.58 9.46 -5.81
N ASP A 388 5.46 8.71 -5.18
CA ASP A 388 5.20 7.99 -3.94
C ASP A 388 5.74 8.72 -2.69
N LEU A 389 5.48 8.14 -1.51
CA LEU A 389 5.95 8.68 -0.23
C LEU A 389 7.48 8.92 -0.21
N LEU A 390 8.28 7.99 -0.77
CA LEU A 390 9.73 8.12 -0.76
C LEU A 390 10.21 9.21 -1.72
N SER A 391 9.57 9.36 -2.86
CA SER A 391 9.80 10.49 -3.79
C SER A 391 9.48 11.83 -3.14
N MET A 392 8.39 11.92 -2.34
CA MET A 392 8.03 13.13 -1.58
C MET A 392 9.10 13.46 -0.53
N ILE A 393 9.65 12.46 0.17
CA ILE A 393 10.81 12.63 1.07
C ILE A 393 12.01 13.16 0.27
N GLY A 394 12.22 12.64 -0.94
CA GLY A 394 13.25 13.13 -1.87
C GLY A 394 13.17 14.61 -2.16
N PHE A 395 11.96 15.17 -2.34
CA PHE A 395 11.77 16.61 -2.51
C PHE A 395 12.16 17.42 -1.26
N ILE A 396 11.85 16.92 -0.06
CA ILE A 396 12.25 17.58 1.19
C ILE A 396 13.78 17.59 1.32
N MET A 397 14.43 16.46 1.05
CA MET A 397 15.90 16.35 1.08
C MET A 397 16.56 17.25 0.01
N LEU A 398 15.95 17.35 -1.16
CA LEU A 398 16.44 18.19 -2.27
C LEU A 398 16.56 19.66 -1.86
N LEU A 399 15.64 20.19 -1.03
CA LEU A 399 15.70 21.55 -0.54
C LEU A 399 17.05 21.85 0.12
N GLY A 400 17.53 20.97 1.01
CA GLY A 400 18.80 21.13 1.69
C GLY A 400 20.02 21.07 0.75
N MET A 401 20.00 20.13 -0.21
CA MET A 401 21.12 19.97 -1.15
C MET A 401 21.27 21.16 -2.09
N VAL A 402 20.16 21.71 -2.60
CA VAL A 402 20.15 22.77 -3.59
C VAL A 402 20.53 24.13 -2.98
N ILE A 403 19.98 24.42 -1.80
CA ILE A 403 20.23 25.70 -1.12
C ILE A 403 21.72 25.90 -0.83
N ASN A 404 22.46 24.85 -0.50
CA ASN A 404 23.89 24.90 -0.22
C ASN A 404 24.69 25.58 -1.34
N ASN A 405 24.38 25.27 -2.60
CA ASN A 405 25.06 25.84 -3.75
C ASN A 405 24.79 27.33 -3.90
N ALA A 406 23.55 27.78 -3.70
CA ALA A 406 23.15 29.16 -3.78
C ALA A 406 23.72 30.01 -2.62
N ILE A 407 23.77 29.42 -1.39
CA ILE A 407 24.40 30.07 -0.22
C ILE A 407 25.84 30.46 -0.51
N LEU A 408 26.63 29.51 -1.01
CA LEU A 408 28.07 29.74 -1.30
C LEU A 408 28.29 30.89 -2.26
N LEU A 409 27.44 31.01 -3.28
CA LEU A 409 27.57 32.07 -4.29
C LEU A 409 27.18 33.43 -3.71
N VAL A 410 26.07 33.51 -2.96
CA VAL A 410 25.62 34.77 -2.33
C VAL A 410 26.60 35.24 -1.25
N ALA A 411 27.05 34.33 -0.37
CA ALA A 411 28.01 34.65 0.69
C ALA A 411 29.30 35.21 0.13
N GLN A 412 29.91 34.58 -0.89
CA GLN A 412 31.14 35.01 -1.50
C GLN A 412 30.96 36.39 -2.20
N THR A 413 29.80 36.61 -2.83
CA THR A 413 29.52 37.91 -3.45
C THR A 413 29.43 39.02 -2.41
N ARG A 414 28.79 38.75 -1.25
CA ARG A 414 28.68 39.73 -0.17
C ARG A 414 30.00 39.99 0.53
N GLU A 415 30.84 38.98 0.69
CA GLU A 415 32.19 39.10 1.24
C GLU A 415 33.05 40.01 0.35
N ALA A 416 33.12 39.75 -0.95
CA ALA A 416 33.85 40.61 -1.90
C ALA A 416 33.32 42.06 -1.97
N GLN A 417 32.02 42.27 -1.80
CA GLN A 417 31.45 43.62 -1.68
C GLN A 417 31.85 44.32 -0.38
N ALA A 418 31.95 43.58 0.74
CA ALA A 418 32.42 44.12 2.01
C ALA A 418 33.90 44.55 1.96
N GLU A 419 34.70 43.89 1.10
CA GLU A 419 36.10 44.26 0.81
C GLU A 419 36.23 45.43 -0.15
N GLY A 420 35.10 45.99 -0.64
CA GLY A 420 35.08 47.19 -1.50
C GLY A 420 34.93 46.92 -3.00
N ALA A 421 34.74 45.66 -3.42
CA ALA A 421 34.53 45.36 -4.83
C ALA A 421 33.18 45.87 -5.34
N SER A 422 33.12 46.32 -6.59
CA SER A 422 31.84 46.60 -7.25
C SER A 422 30.99 45.30 -7.34
N LEU A 423 29.65 45.41 -7.42
CA LEU A 423 28.79 44.24 -7.53
C LEU A 423 29.18 43.33 -8.70
N ASP A 424 29.47 43.91 -9.86
CA ASP A 424 29.83 43.13 -11.06
C ASP A 424 31.19 42.44 -10.91
N ASP A 425 32.15 43.05 -10.26
CA ASP A 425 33.45 42.42 -9.97
C ASP A 425 33.32 41.37 -8.86
N ALA A 426 32.55 41.65 -7.80
CA ALA A 426 32.22 40.68 -6.75
C ALA A 426 31.55 39.41 -7.29
N LEU A 427 30.59 39.57 -8.22
CA LEU A 427 29.94 38.46 -8.90
C LEU A 427 30.90 37.62 -9.76
N LYS A 428 31.79 38.31 -10.54
CA LYS A 428 32.80 37.62 -11.34
C LYS A 428 33.76 36.82 -10.44
N GLN A 429 34.23 37.43 -9.37
CA GLN A 429 35.11 36.81 -8.39
C GLN A 429 34.44 35.61 -7.71
N ALA A 430 33.20 35.74 -7.24
CA ALA A 430 32.43 34.67 -6.66
C ALA A 430 32.22 33.48 -7.62
N LEU A 431 31.87 33.75 -8.87
CA LEU A 431 31.72 32.76 -9.91
C LEU A 431 33.06 32.03 -10.20
N GLN A 432 34.16 32.77 -10.34
CA GLN A 432 35.47 32.16 -10.62
C GLN A 432 35.96 31.26 -9.48
N GLN A 433 35.72 31.66 -8.25
CA GLN A 433 36.18 30.91 -7.07
C GLN A 433 35.25 29.73 -6.72
N ARG A 434 33.93 29.87 -6.89
CA ARG A 434 32.94 28.89 -6.39
C ARG A 434 32.37 27.96 -7.47
N LEU A 435 32.45 28.34 -8.75
CA LEU A 435 31.85 27.50 -9.81
C LEU A 435 32.43 26.10 -9.85
N ARG A 436 33.76 25.95 -9.74
CA ARG A 436 34.39 24.62 -9.75
C ARG A 436 33.99 23.74 -8.55
N PRO A 437 34.05 24.22 -7.28
CA PRO A 437 33.55 23.46 -6.13
C PRO A 437 32.07 23.08 -6.22
N ILE A 438 31.21 24.01 -6.68
CA ILE A 438 29.76 23.75 -6.85
C ILE A 438 29.51 22.66 -7.92
N LEU A 439 30.23 22.74 -9.06
CA LEU A 439 30.11 21.71 -10.10
C LEU A 439 30.57 20.33 -9.61
N ILE A 440 31.69 20.27 -8.90
CA ILE A 440 32.20 19.00 -8.35
C ILE A 440 31.20 18.39 -7.36
N ALA A 441 30.70 19.19 -6.43
CA ALA A 441 29.73 18.71 -5.43
C ALA A 441 28.45 18.23 -6.08
N ALA A 442 27.89 18.98 -7.03
CA ALA A 442 26.67 18.62 -7.74
C ALA A 442 26.86 17.36 -8.60
N LEU A 443 27.97 17.27 -9.37
CA LEU A 443 28.26 16.09 -10.17
C LEU A 443 28.48 14.84 -9.31
N THR A 444 29.18 14.97 -8.18
CA THR A 444 29.39 13.85 -7.26
C THR A 444 28.04 13.35 -6.70
N GLY A 445 27.16 14.29 -6.32
CA GLY A 445 25.80 13.93 -5.84
C GLY A 445 24.95 13.26 -6.91
N VAL A 446 24.94 13.80 -8.14
CA VAL A 446 24.21 13.24 -9.27
C VAL A 446 24.76 11.85 -9.65
N LEU A 447 26.07 11.73 -9.85
CA LEU A 447 26.69 10.45 -10.24
C LEU A 447 26.56 9.38 -9.13
N GLY A 448 26.59 9.78 -7.85
CA GLY A 448 26.41 8.87 -6.72
C GLY A 448 24.97 8.33 -6.63
N ALA A 449 23.97 9.13 -6.97
CA ALA A 449 22.56 8.71 -6.94
C ALA A 449 22.08 8.06 -8.26
N LEU A 450 22.80 8.29 -9.37
CA LEU A 450 22.39 7.84 -10.71
C LEU A 450 22.22 6.31 -10.83
N PRO A 451 23.13 5.46 -10.30
CA PRO A 451 22.96 4.00 -10.36
C PRO A 451 21.63 3.55 -9.71
N MET A 452 21.27 4.16 -8.58
CA MET A 452 20.03 3.82 -7.86
C MET A 452 18.78 4.30 -8.62
N ALA A 453 18.89 5.37 -9.41
CA ALA A 453 17.78 5.84 -10.26
C ALA A 453 17.59 4.93 -11.48
N ILE A 454 18.65 4.49 -12.14
CA ILE A 454 18.58 3.76 -13.43
C ILE A 454 18.38 2.26 -13.20
N ASN A 455 19.22 1.64 -12.40
CA ASN A 455 19.22 0.19 -12.19
C ASN A 455 19.41 -0.17 -10.70
N PRO A 456 18.39 0.03 -9.87
CA PRO A 456 18.45 -0.38 -8.47
C PRO A 456 18.43 -1.90 -8.39
N GLY A 457 19.32 -2.48 -7.59
CA GLY A 457 19.28 -3.91 -7.28
C GLY A 457 17.99 -4.29 -6.52
N PRO A 458 17.72 -5.60 -6.37
CA PRO A 458 16.56 -6.10 -5.63
C PRO A 458 16.49 -5.47 -4.23
N GLY A 459 15.32 -4.94 -3.85
CA GLY A 459 15.11 -4.25 -2.57
C GLY A 459 15.51 -2.75 -2.56
N ALA A 460 16.35 -2.29 -3.48
CA ALA A 460 16.68 -0.86 -3.61
C ALA A 460 15.69 -0.09 -4.50
N VAL A 461 14.81 -0.81 -5.20
CA VAL A 461 13.78 -0.24 -6.09
C VAL A 461 12.89 0.79 -5.35
N ILE A 462 12.66 0.60 -4.04
CA ILE A 462 11.91 1.55 -3.21
C ILE A 462 12.51 2.97 -3.21
N TYR A 463 13.83 3.10 -3.38
CA TYR A 463 14.53 4.38 -3.36
C TYR A 463 14.70 5.00 -4.75
N ARG A 464 14.21 4.34 -5.81
CA ARG A 464 14.36 4.80 -7.20
C ARG A 464 13.76 6.19 -7.39
N GLY A 465 12.54 6.43 -6.91
CA GLY A 465 11.87 7.72 -7.00
C GLY A 465 12.62 8.84 -6.26
N LEU A 466 13.10 8.57 -5.05
CA LEU A 466 13.93 9.49 -4.27
C LEU A 466 15.22 9.85 -5.01
N ALA A 467 15.90 8.86 -5.62
CA ALA A 467 17.10 9.09 -6.40
C ALA A 467 16.83 9.92 -7.66
N ALA A 468 15.73 9.67 -8.37
CA ALA A 468 15.32 10.43 -9.54
C ALA A 468 15.08 11.90 -9.23
N VAL A 469 14.34 12.18 -8.14
CA VAL A 469 14.09 13.55 -7.66
C VAL A 469 15.39 14.24 -7.33
N SER A 470 16.32 13.56 -6.65
CA SER A 470 17.62 14.12 -6.28
C SER A 470 18.49 14.41 -7.49
N VAL A 471 18.61 13.45 -8.42
CA VAL A 471 19.41 13.60 -9.66
C VAL A 471 18.86 14.74 -10.52
N GLY A 472 17.56 14.70 -10.84
CA GLY A 472 16.93 15.73 -11.69
C GLY A 472 16.95 17.11 -11.04
N GLY A 473 16.63 17.17 -9.75
CA GLY A 473 16.58 18.42 -8.99
C GLY A 473 17.93 19.09 -8.86
N VAL A 474 18.97 18.36 -8.48
CA VAL A 474 20.34 18.89 -8.37
C VAL A 474 20.88 19.31 -9.73
N ALA A 475 20.70 18.48 -10.78
CA ALA A 475 21.19 18.79 -12.12
C ALA A 475 20.56 20.06 -12.69
N LEU A 476 19.24 20.21 -12.60
CA LEU A 476 18.56 21.38 -13.13
C LEU A 476 18.84 22.63 -12.29
N SER A 477 18.82 22.50 -10.95
CA SER A 477 19.11 23.62 -10.05
C SER A 477 20.51 24.19 -10.23
N LEU A 478 21.51 23.34 -10.52
CA LEU A 478 22.88 23.75 -10.78
C LEU A 478 22.96 24.74 -11.95
N LEU A 479 22.35 24.38 -13.10
CA LEU A 479 22.33 25.23 -14.29
C LEU A 479 21.72 26.60 -14.02
N PHE A 480 20.62 26.61 -13.26
CA PHE A 480 19.87 27.84 -13.01
C PHE A 480 20.43 28.69 -11.86
N THR A 481 21.02 28.06 -10.83
CA THR A 481 21.66 28.82 -9.72
C THR A 481 22.75 29.74 -10.26
N VAL A 482 23.58 29.28 -11.20
CA VAL A 482 24.67 30.08 -11.81
C VAL A 482 24.14 31.23 -12.62
N VAL A 483 22.93 31.15 -13.18
CA VAL A 483 22.32 32.25 -13.99
C VAL A 483 21.39 33.13 -13.15
N LEU A 484 20.52 32.53 -12.35
CA LEU A 484 19.44 33.21 -11.64
C LEU A 484 19.95 34.06 -10.47
N VAL A 485 20.88 33.53 -9.65
CA VAL A 485 21.38 34.26 -8.48
C VAL A 485 22.10 35.57 -8.87
N PRO A 486 23.04 35.58 -9.85
CA PRO A 486 23.62 36.85 -10.33
C PRO A 486 22.59 37.83 -10.91
N ALA A 487 21.59 37.34 -11.63
CA ALA A 487 20.52 38.17 -12.17
C ALA A 487 19.69 38.85 -11.08
N LEU A 488 19.33 38.11 -10.03
CA LEU A 488 18.59 38.62 -8.86
C LEU A 488 19.40 39.64 -8.07
N LEU A 489 20.68 39.37 -7.82
CA LEU A 489 21.57 40.29 -7.10
C LEU A 489 21.76 41.61 -7.87
N ARG A 490 21.93 41.59 -9.21
CA ARG A 490 22.01 42.78 -10.04
C ARG A 490 20.70 43.57 -10.04
N LEU A 491 19.57 42.90 -10.02
CA LEU A 491 18.25 43.56 -10.01
C LEU A 491 18.00 44.30 -8.69
N ALA A 492 18.51 43.73 -7.58
CA ALA A 492 18.40 44.31 -6.24
C ALA A 492 19.31 45.51 -6.01
N ALA A 493 20.55 45.45 -6.49
CA ALA A 493 21.55 46.52 -6.30
C ALA A 493 21.14 47.86 -6.94
N ARG A 494 20.40 47.79 -8.04
CA ARG A 494 19.89 49.01 -8.72
C ARG A 494 18.77 49.74 -7.96
N ARG A 495 18.31 49.21 -6.83
CA ARG A 495 17.28 49.81 -5.97
C ARG A 495 17.85 50.55 -4.76
N THR A 496 19.12 50.37 -4.42
CA THR A 496 19.80 51.11 -3.35
C THR A 496 20.49 52.34 -3.98
N PRO A 497 20.08 53.59 -3.66
CA PRO A 497 20.85 54.78 -4.07
C PRO A 497 22.22 54.66 -3.37
N PRO A 498 23.30 55.15 -4.03
CA PRO A 498 24.62 55.14 -3.41
C PRO A 498 24.53 55.94 -2.10
N VAL A 499 24.93 55.31 -0.99
CA VAL A 499 25.15 56.02 0.27
C VAL A 499 26.26 57.02 -0.01
N ALA A 500 25.90 58.29 -0.04
CA ALA A 500 26.88 59.39 -0.15
C ALA A 500 27.80 59.26 1.08
N VAL A 501 29.04 58.84 0.84
CA VAL A 501 30.11 58.95 1.83
C VAL A 501 30.29 60.42 2.08
N SER A 502 29.69 60.90 3.14
CA SER A 502 29.96 62.25 3.66
C SER A 502 31.46 62.34 3.96
N SER A 503 32.13 63.09 3.15
CA SER A 503 33.50 63.51 3.40
C SER A 503 33.53 64.42 4.64
N MET A 504 33.69 63.75 5.80
CA MET A 504 34.10 64.45 7.04
C MET A 504 35.57 64.13 7.33
N HIS A 505 36.44 64.79 6.58
CA HIS A 505 37.78 64.99 7.00
C HIS A 505 38.24 66.34 6.48
N ARG A 506 38.10 67.37 7.35
CA ARG A 506 38.98 68.56 7.44
C ARG A 506 38.35 69.58 8.40
N ALA A 507 38.77 69.51 9.68
CA ALA A 507 39.18 70.67 10.44
C ALA A 507 39.83 70.13 11.72
#